data_6ff9fe44564a815d809d6eb5e24d0073
#
_entry.id   6ff9fe44564a815d809d6eb5e24d0073
#
_cell.length_a   1.000
_cell.length_b   1.000
_cell.length_c   1.000
_cell.angle_alpha   90.00
_cell.angle_beta   90.00
_cell.angle_gamma   90.00
#
_symmetry.space_group_name_H-M   'P 1'
#
loop_
_entity.id
_entity.type
_entity.pdbx_description
1 polymer ?
#
loop_
_entity_poly.entity_id
_entity_poly.type
_entity_poly.pdbx_seq_one_letter_code
_entity_poly.pdbx_strand_id
1 'polypeptide(L)'
;MKIPHLVIAALTAASCVLAGVAMAGPVEEGRLNLRGSEARPANLPRAFELFSGAAKKGDPQAAYYLGMMYKNGMAVGRDLKAAAHWLQFAANRQTPAAMYALAKLYLSGEGVKRDELAARRWIEKAADLEYPEAVMAMAIGLRDGSMGFERNEALAETQMRFANRALKQATPGM
;
A
#
# COMPACT_ATOMS: atom_id res chain seq x y z
N MET A 1 -52.31 -39.63 0.06
CA MET A 1 -51.98 -38.39 0.78
C MET A 1 -50.71 -37.83 0.14
N LYS A 2 -50.85 -36.77 -0.68
CA LYS A 2 -49.74 -36.16 -1.44
C LYS A 2 -49.21 -34.97 -0.63
N ILE A 3 -47.92 -34.99 -0.27
CA ILE A 3 -47.23 -33.87 0.38
C ILE A 3 -46.68 -32.97 -0.71
N PRO A 4 -46.94 -31.65 -0.74
CA PRO A 4 -46.47 -30.76 -1.80
C PRO A 4 -44.99 -30.41 -1.58
N HIS A 5 -44.18 -30.67 -2.63
CA HIS A 5 -42.81 -30.18 -2.77
C HIS A 5 -42.85 -28.69 -3.19
N LEU A 6 -42.84 -27.78 -2.26
CA LEU A 6 -42.61 -26.36 -2.59
C LEU A 6 -42.23 -25.53 -1.36
N VAL A 7 -41.05 -25.76 -0.78
CA VAL A 7 -40.33 -24.76 0.07
C VAL A 7 -38.85 -25.11 0.14
N ILE A 8 -38.11 -25.14 -0.96
CA ILE A 8 -36.62 -25.23 -0.93
C ILE A 8 -36.05 -24.37 -2.07
N ALA A 9 -36.45 -23.13 -2.20
CA ALA A 9 -35.83 -22.26 -3.22
C ALA A 9 -35.51 -20.83 -2.75
N ALA A 10 -35.61 -20.55 -1.46
CA ALA A 10 -35.39 -19.19 -0.96
C ALA A 10 -34.19 -19.02 -0.01
N LEU A 11 -33.37 -20.04 0.22
CA LEU A 11 -32.23 -19.96 1.18
C LEU A 11 -30.85 -19.96 0.53
N THR A 12 -30.74 -19.96 -0.81
CA THR A 12 -29.42 -20.08 -1.47
C THR A 12 -28.80 -18.74 -1.89
N ALA A 13 -29.55 -17.66 -1.98
CA ALA A 13 -29.01 -16.36 -2.41
C ALA A 13 -28.33 -15.56 -1.27
N ALA A 14 -28.76 -15.72 -0.03
CA ALA A 14 -28.17 -15.03 1.11
C ALA A 14 -26.85 -15.67 1.59
N SER A 15 -26.64 -16.97 1.30
CA SER A 15 -25.46 -17.73 1.71
C SER A 15 -24.22 -17.42 0.87
N CYS A 16 -24.37 -17.00 -0.40
CA CYS A 16 -23.25 -16.71 -1.30
C CYS A 16 -22.57 -15.37 -0.99
N VAL A 17 -23.29 -14.38 -0.46
CA VAL A 17 -22.69 -13.08 -0.10
C VAL A 17 -21.86 -13.20 1.18
N LEU A 18 -22.25 -14.05 2.14
CA LEU A 18 -21.46 -14.32 3.34
C LEU A 18 -20.23 -15.21 3.07
N ALA A 19 -20.29 -16.11 2.08
CA ALA A 19 -19.17 -16.97 1.70
C ALA A 19 -18.04 -16.19 1.00
N GLY A 20 -18.36 -15.13 0.25
CA GLY A 20 -17.36 -14.27 -0.39
C GLY A 20 -16.52 -13.45 0.59
N VAL A 21 -17.09 -13.07 1.73
CA VAL A 21 -16.37 -12.34 2.80
C VAL A 21 -15.53 -13.27 3.67
N ALA A 22 -15.95 -14.54 3.82
CA ALA A 22 -15.23 -15.53 4.62
C ALA A 22 -13.94 -16.05 3.96
N MET A 23 -13.72 -15.77 2.67
CA MET A 23 -12.53 -16.16 1.90
C MET A 23 -11.52 -15.01 1.72
N ALA A 24 -11.87 -13.79 2.10
CA ALA A 24 -10.95 -12.67 2.07
C ALA A 24 -9.94 -12.80 3.22
N GLY A 25 -8.65 -12.90 2.90
CA GLY A 25 -7.61 -12.91 3.92
C GLY A 25 -7.62 -11.63 4.78
N PRO A 26 -6.98 -11.64 5.95
CA PRO A 26 -7.02 -10.52 6.90
C PRO A 26 -6.55 -9.19 6.30
N VAL A 27 -5.67 -9.21 5.31
CA VAL A 27 -5.22 -8.01 4.62
C VAL A 27 -6.33 -7.42 3.74
N GLU A 28 -7.04 -8.26 3.00
CA GLU A 28 -8.14 -7.80 2.15
C GLU A 28 -9.34 -7.32 2.98
N GLU A 29 -9.69 -8.03 4.06
CA GLU A 29 -10.69 -7.56 5.02
C GLU A 29 -10.28 -6.21 5.62
N GLY A 30 -8.99 -6.04 5.97
CA GLY A 30 -8.42 -4.79 6.46
C GLY A 30 -8.56 -3.65 5.44
N ARG A 31 -8.28 -3.90 4.17
CA ARG A 31 -8.43 -2.92 3.08
C ARG A 31 -9.88 -2.49 2.89
N LEU A 32 -10.83 -3.43 2.95
CA LEU A 32 -12.26 -3.13 2.88
C LEU A 32 -12.70 -2.24 4.06
N ASN A 33 -12.24 -2.55 5.27
CA ASN A 33 -12.52 -1.74 6.46
C ASN A 33 -11.84 -0.36 6.41
N LEU A 34 -10.66 -0.25 5.79
CA LEU A 34 -9.95 1.02 5.63
C LEU A 34 -10.66 1.95 4.62
N ARG A 35 -11.14 1.39 3.50
CA ARG A 35 -11.78 2.17 2.42
C ARG A 35 -13.24 2.48 2.73
N GLY A 36 -13.96 1.53 3.31
CA GLY A 36 -15.42 1.58 3.40
C GLY A 36 -16.10 1.42 2.04
N SER A 37 -17.41 1.57 2.01
CA SER A 37 -18.27 1.60 0.83
C SER A 37 -19.55 2.37 1.15
N GLU A 38 -20.39 2.66 0.14
CA GLU A 38 -21.71 3.30 0.38
C GLU A 38 -22.58 2.50 1.36
N ALA A 39 -22.54 1.17 1.29
CA ALA A 39 -23.32 0.29 2.16
C ALA A 39 -22.65 0.02 3.52
N ARG A 40 -21.36 0.30 3.67
CA ARG A 40 -20.60 0.04 4.92
C ARG A 40 -19.54 1.14 5.09
N PRO A 41 -19.68 2.01 6.09
CA PRO A 41 -18.70 3.04 6.38
C PRO A 41 -17.34 2.42 6.76
N ALA A 42 -16.27 3.18 6.59
CA ALA A 42 -14.93 2.77 7.00
C ALA A 42 -14.88 2.47 8.51
N ASN A 43 -14.22 1.36 8.86
CA ASN A 43 -14.00 0.95 10.25
C ASN A 43 -12.48 0.90 10.51
N LEU A 44 -11.91 2.06 10.81
CA LEU A 44 -10.47 2.22 11.01
C LEU A 44 -9.93 1.39 12.19
N PRO A 45 -10.61 1.30 13.35
CA PRO A 45 -10.17 0.41 14.43
C PRO A 45 -10.09 -1.06 14.00
N ARG A 46 -11.10 -1.55 13.27
CA ARG A 46 -11.08 -2.92 12.77
C ARG A 46 -9.99 -3.17 11.75
N ALA A 47 -9.76 -2.22 10.83
CA ALA A 47 -8.65 -2.29 9.88
C ALA A 47 -7.29 -2.36 10.61
N PHE A 48 -7.10 -1.53 11.65
CA PHE A 48 -5.89 -1.54 12.46
C PHE A 48 -5.65 -2.88 13.16
N GLU A 49 -6.65 -3.48 13.77
CA GLU A 49 -6.57 -4.82 14.38
C GLU A 49 -6.11 -5.88 13.37
N LEU A 50 -6.76 -5.91 12.20
CA LEU A 50 -6.48 -6.87 11.14
C LEU A 50 -5.04 -6.72 10.61
N PHE A 51 -4.62 -5.49 10.28
CA PHE A 51 -3.27 -5.25 9.80
C PHE A 51 -2.21 -5.51 10.89
N SER A 52 -2.47 -5.11 12.14
CA SER A 52 -1.58 -5.38 13.26
C SER A 52 -1.40 -6.88 13.50
N GLY A 53 -2.50 -7.64 13.47
CA GLY A 53 -2.47 -9.10 13.61
C GLY A 53 -1.71 -9.80 12.48
N ALA A 54 -1.93 -9.39 11.22
CA ALA A 54 -1.27 -9.97 10.06
C ALA A 54 0.23 -9.55 9.98
N ALA A 55 0.54 -8.29 10.26
CA ALA A 55 1.92 -7.78 10.27
C ALA A 55 2.78 -8.49 11.32
N LYS A 56 2.25 -8.73 12.53
CA LYS A 56 2.93 -9.52 13.57
C LYS A 56 3.19 -10.98 13.16
N LYS A 57 2.40 -11.52 12.24
CA LYS A 57 2.61 -12.86 11.64
C LYS A 57 3.57 -12.82 10.44
N GLY A 58 4.11 -11.66 10.11
CA GLY A 58 5.12 -11.52 9.08
C GLY A 58 4.60 -11.06 7.71
N ASP A 59 3.32 -10.72 7.58
CA ASP A 59 2.75 -10.25 6.32
C ASP A 59 3.27 -8.86 5.95
N PRO A 60 3.99 -8.68 4.82
CA PRO A 60 4.57 -7.40 4.44
C PRO A 60 3.54 -6.38 3.94
N GLN A 61 2.45 -6.83 3.35
CA GLN A 61 1.38 -5.93 2.90
C GLN A 61 0.63 -5.35 4.10
N ALA A 62 0.33 -6.19 5.09
CA ALA A 62 -0.25 -5.72 6.36
C ALA A 62 0.67 -4.73 7.06
N ALA A 63 1.97 -5.00 7.10
CA ALA A 63 2.96 -4.10 7.70
C ALA A 63 3.02 -2.74 6.98
N TYR A 64 2.92 -2.71 5.66
CA TYR A 64 2.80 -1.47 4.90
C TYR A 64 1.57 -0.66 5.32
N TYR A 65 0.38 -1.28 5.34
CA TYR A 65 -0.84 -0.59 5.76
C TYR A 65 -0.77 -0.12 7.21
N LEU A 66 -0.24 -0.95 8.11
CA LEU A 66 -0.05 -0.58 9.51
C LEU A 66 0.90 0.62 9.66
N GLY A 67 2.02 0.63 8.92
CA GLY A 67 2.94 1.77 8.86
C GLY A 67 2.26 3.05 8.38
N MET A 68 1.41 2.94 7.34
CA MET A 68 0.64 4.09 6.84
C MET A 68 -0.41 4.57 7.85
N MET A 69 -1.03 3.67 8.61
CA MET A 69 -1.99 4.05 9.67
C MET A 69 -1.30 4.82 10.79
N TYR A 70 -0.13 4.37 11.26
CA TYR A 70 0.67 5.12 12.23
C TYR A 70 1.14 6.48 11.68
N LYS A 71 1.59 6.51 10.42
CA LYS A 71 2.03 7.75 9.77
C LYS A 71 0.94 8.82 9.72
N ASN A 72 -0.28 8.40 9.42
CA ASN A 72 -1.42 9.30 9.22
C ASN A 72 -2.29 9.47 10.48
N GLY A 73 -2.00 8.78 11.58
CA GLY A 73 -2.82 8.83 12.79
C GLY A 73 -4.21 8.22 12.61
N MET A 74 -4.32 7.12 11.83
CA MET A 74 -5.60 6.46 11.53
C MET A 74 -5.89 5.36 12.55
N ALA A 75 -6.98 5.46 13.28
CA ALA A 75 -7.41 4.61 14.41
C ALA A 75 -6.51 4.70 15.65
N VAL A 76 -5.30 5.20 15.54
CA VAL A 76 -4.32 5.40 16.61
C VAL A 76 -3.68 6.76 16.48
N GLY A 77 -3.05 7.26 17.54
CA GLY A 77 -2.27 8.49 17.46
C GLY A 77 -1.14 8.38 16.42
N ARG A 78 -0.82 9.51 15.77
CA ARG A 78 0.30 9.59 14.82
C ARG A 78 1.60 9.23 15.52
N ASP A 79 2.28 8.19 15.03
CA ASP A 79 3.59 7.76 15.51
C ASP A 79 4.51 7.47 14.31
N LEU A 80 5.39 8.42 14.05
CA LEU A 80 6.30 8.34 12.89
C LEU A 80 7.44 7.34 13.10
N LYS A 81 7.82 7.05 14.35
CA LYS A 81 8.82 6.01 14.63
C LYS A 81 8.23 4.62 14.39
N ALA A 82 7.00 4.36 14.89
CA ALA A 82 6.28 3.13 14.60
C ALA A 82 6.00 2.98 13.10
N ALA A 83 5.64 4.06 12.41
CA ALA A 83 5.46 4.07 10.96
C ALA A 83 6.74 3.65 10.23
N ALA A 84 7.88 4.27 10.57
CA ALA A 84 9.17 3.93 9.96
C ALA A 84 9.56 2.46 10.22
N HIS A 85 9.33 1.95 11.42
CA HIS A 85 9.59 0.55 11.77
C HIS A 85 8.80 -0.42 10.87
N TRP A 86 7.48 -0.24 10.76
CA TRP A 86 6.65 -1.13 9.96
C TRP A 86 6.88 -0.98 8.46
N LEU A 87 7.14 0.24 7.98
CA LEU A 87 7.50 0.48 6.58
C LEU A 87 8.87 -0.14 6.25
N GLN A 88 9.86 -0.07 7.16
CA GLN A 88 11.15 -0.74 6.99
C GLN A 88 10.99 -2.27 6.93
N PHE A 89 10.13 -2.83 7.80
CA PHE A 89 9.83 -4.26 7.79
C PHE A 89 9.24 -4.71 6.44
N ALA A 90 8.28 -3.96 5.91
CA ALA A 90 7.65 -4.24 4.61
C ALA A 90 8.62 -4.03 3.43
N ALA A 91 9.42 -2.95 3.48
CA ALA A 91 10.42 -2.62 2.46
C ALA A 91 11.51 -3.70 2.34
N ASN A 92 11.99 -4.23 3.46
CA ASN A 92 12.96 -5.33 3.49
C ASN A 92 12.40 -6.63 2.89
N ARG A 93 11.06 -6.74 2.77
CA ARG A 93 10.34 -7.87 2.13
C ARG A 93 9.81 -7.53 0.74
N GLN A 94 10.50 -6.61 0.07
CA GLN A 94 10.25 -6.24 -1.32
C GLN A 94 8.82 -5.72 -1.59
N THR A 95 8.25 -4.95 -0.65
CA THR A 95 7.00 -4.22 -0.88
C THR A 95 7.32 -2.85 -1.48
N PRO A 96 7.11 -2.61 -2.79
CA PRO A 96 7.60 -1.38 -3.46
C PRO A 96 6.97 -0.12 -2.90
N ALA A 97 5.68 -0.16 -2.58
CA ALA A 97 4.96 0.95 -1.96
C ALA A 97 5.56 1.33 -0.58
N ALA A 98 6.01 0.32 0.21
CA ALA A 98 6.68 0.56 1.49
C ALA A 98 8.08 1.13 1.31
N MET A 99 8.84 0.66 0.31
CA MET A 99 10.15 1.22 -0.03
C MET A 99 10.04 2.71 -0.36
N TYR A 100 9.10 3.08 -1.22
CA TYR A 100 8.86 4.47 -1.58
C TYR A 100 8.36 5.31 -0.40
N ALA A 101 7.43 4.78 0.41
CA ALA A 101 6.97 5.46 1.61
C ALA A 101 8.10 5.71 2.62
N LEU A 102 8.99 4.72 2.81
CA LEU A 102 10.17 4.84 3.67
C LEU A 102 11.18 5.86 3.13
N ALA A 103 11.42 5.88 1.81
CA ALA A 103 12.25 6.90 1.17
C ALA A 103 11.76 8.31 1.48
N LYS A 104 10.46 8.55 1.44
CA LYS A 104 9.86 9.84 1.81
C LYS A 104 10.13 10.21 3.27
N LEU A 105 10.11 9.25 4.19
CA LEU A 105 10.48 9.51 5.59
C LEU A 105 11.96 9.91 5.72
N TYR A 106 12.86 9.27 4.99
CA TYR A 106 14.27 9.66 4.95
C TYR A 106 14.51 11.04 4.35
N LEU A 107 13.74 11.44 3.33
CA LEU A 107 13.82 12.79 2.74
C LEU A 107 13.34 13.88 3.70
N SER A 108 12.25 13.61 4.42
CA SER A 108 11.67 14.58 5.36
C SER A 108 12.35 14.58 6.73
N GLY A 109 13.01 13.48 7.13
CA GLY A 109 13.50 13.28 8.48
C GLY A 109 12.38 12.96 9.49
N GLU A 110 11.21 12.54 9.03
CA GLU A 110 10.07 12.21 9.88
C GLU A 110 10.18 10.77 10.42
N GLY A 111 10.31 10.62 11.73
CA GLY A 111 10.43 9.31 12.41
C GLY A 111 11.77 8.61 12.23
N VAL A 112 12.61 9.10 11.32
CA VAL A 112 13.99 8.68 11.06
C VAL A 112 14.89 9.89 10.88
N LYS A 113 16.20 9.75 11.06
CA LYS A 113 17.14 10.81 10.71
C LYS A 113 17.11 11.05 9.19
N ARG A 114 17.04 12.30 8.76
CA ARG A 114 17.11 12.67 7.34
C ARG A 114 18.39 12.09 6.71
N ASP A 115 18.23 11.38 5.61
CA ASP A 115 19.32 10.77 4.85
C ASP A 115 18.89 10.61 3.38
N GLU A 116 19.38 11.53 2.54
CA GLU A 116 19.05 11.54 1.11
C GLU A 116 19.64 10.36 0.35
N LEU A 117 20.81 9.86 0.77
CA LEU A 117 21.41 8.68 0.16
C LEU A 117 20.64 7.40 0.49
N ALA A 118 20.12 7.29 1.73
CA ALA A 118 19.23 6.20 2.08
C ALA A 118 17.90 6.29 1.29
N ALA A 119 17.35 7.49 1.16
CA ALA A 119 16.13 7.72 0.37
C ALA A 119 16.33 7.31 -1.09
N ARG A 120 17.43 7.77 -1.73
CA ARG A 120 17.79 7.39 -3.09
C ARG A 120 17.81 5.86 -3.25
N ARG A 121 18.54 5.14 -2.39
CA ARG A 121 18.62 3.68 -2.45
C ARG A 121 17.25 3.00 -2.39
N TRP A 122 16.32 3.52 -1.59
CA TRP A 122 14.97 2.98 -1.50
C TRP A 122 14.11 3.34 -2.72
N ILE A 123 14.28 4.55 -3.29
CA ILE A 123 13.64 4.94 -4.55
C ILE A 123 14.11 4.04 -5.69
N GLU A 124 15.42 3.83 -5.83
CA GLU A 124 16.01 2.94 -6.84
C GLU A 124 15.45 1.53 -6.74
N LYS A 125 15.47 0.91 -5.54
CA LYS A 125 14.90 -0.42 -5.32
C LYS A 125 13.41 -0.52 -5.65
N ALA A 126 12.62 0.50 -5.35
CA ALA A 126 11.21 0.51 -5.71
C ALA A 126 11.00 0.71 -7.21
N ALA A 127 11.85 1.51 -7.87
CA ALA A 127 11.84 1.72 -9.31
C ALA A 127 12.24 0.45 -10.07
N ASP A 128 13.22 -0.32 -9.57
CA ASP A 128 13.63 -1.62 -10.12
C ASP A 128 12.47 -2.65 -10.07
N LEU A 129 11.54 -2.49 -9.14
CA LEU A 129 10.30 -3.25 -9.06
C LEU A 129 9.14 -2.58 -9.84
N GLU A 130 9.47 -1.66 -10.73
CA GLU A 130 8.55 -0.97 -11.63
C GLU A 130 7.43 -0.20 -10.90
N TYR A 131 7.67 0.23 -9.64
CA TYR A 131 6.69 1.01 -8.88
C TYR A 131 6.59 2.43 -9.48
N PRO A 132 5.44 2.82 -10.08
CA PRO A 132 5.37 4.01 -10.92
C PRO A 132 5.76 5.31 -10.21
N GLU A 133 5.36 5.46 -8.94
CA GLU A 133 5.67 6.65 -8.14
C GLU A 133 7.17 6.76 -7.82
N ALA A 134 7.85 5.62 -7.67
CA ALA A 134 9.29 5.61 -7.44
C ALA A 134 10.06 5.91 -8.72
N VAL A 135 9.63 5.36 -9.86
CA VAL A 135 10.21 5.69 -11.18
C VAL A 135 10.04 7.17 -11.48
N MET A 136 8.88 7.75 -11.19
CA MET A 136 8.63 9.18 -11.34
C MET A 136 9.54 10.01 -10.41
N ALA A 137 9.66 9.61 -9.14
CA ALA A 137 10.53 10.29 -8.18
C ALA A 137 12.01 10.23 -8.60
N MET A 138 12.47 9.07 -9.11
CA MET A 138 13.81 8.89 -9.67
C MET A 138 14.04 9.83 -10.86
N ALA A 139 13.08 9.92 -11.79
CA ALA A 139 13.15 10.81 -12.94
C ALA A 139 13.27 12.28 -12.53
N ILE A 140 12.48 12.71 -11.54
CA ILE A 140 12.56 14.08 -10.99
C ILE A 140 13.91 14.31 -10.32
N GLY A 141 14.37 13.38 -9.48
CA GLY A 141 15.65 13.47 -8.79
C GLY A 141 16.83 13.61 -9.76
N LEU A 142 16.85 12.81 -10.83
CA LEU A 142 17.86 12.85 -11.88
C LEU A 142 17.80 14.15 -12.69
N ARG A 143 16.62 14.70 -12.96
CA ARG A 143 16.47 15.97 -13.67
C ARG A 143 16.98 17.14 -12.84
N ASP A 144 16.62 17.18 -11.56
CA ASP A 144 16.86 18.34 -10.70
C ASP A 144 18.17 18.24 -9.89
N GLY A 145 18.82 17.07 -9.87
CA GLY A 145 19.97 16.80 -8.99
C GLY A 145 19.58 16.79 -7.52
N SER A 146 18.42 16.21 -7.18
CA SER A 146 17.84 16.22 -5.84
C SER A 146 17.63 14.80 -5.29
N MET A 147 17.21 14.68 -4.03
CA MET A 147 16.96 13.39 -3.37
C MET A 147 18.16 12.43 -3.41
N GLY A 148 19.38 12.97 -3.40
CA GLY A 148 20.63 12.21 -3.47
C GLY A 148 21.02 11.72 -4.86
N PHE A 149 20.26 12.08 -5.92
CA PHE A 149 20.63 11.78 -7.30
C PHE A 149 21.54 12.87 -7.88
N GLU A 150 22.51 12.44 -8.69
CA GLU A 150 23.26 13.34 -9.54
C GLU A 150 22.43 13.70 -10.78
N ARG A 151 22.53 14.95 -11.22
CA ARG A 151 21.79 15.44 -12.39
C ARG A 151 22.17 14.67 -13.64
N ASN A 152 21.18 14.07 -14.30
CA ASN A 152 21.32 13.36 -15.57
C ASN A 152 20.03 13.47 -16.38
N GLU A 153 19.95 14.49 -17.25
CA GLU A 153 18.75 14.81 -18.03
C GLU A 153 18.34 13.68 -18.99
N ALA A 154 19.31 13.03 -19.65
CA ALA A 154 19.03 11.96 -20.60
C ALA A 154 18.41 10.73 -19.91
N LEU A 155 18.93 10.36 -18.75
CA LEU A 155 18.37 9.26 -17.93
C LEU A 155 17.02 9.65 -17.34
N ALA A 156 16.87 10.89 -16.87
CA ALA A 156 15.61 11.41 -16.35
C ALA A 156 14.49 11.32 -17.39
N GLU A 157 14.77 11.73 -18.63
CA GLU A 157 13.78 11.65 -19.73
C GLU A 157 13.39 10.22 -20.06
N THR A 158 14.34 9.29 -20.02
CA THR A 158 14.08 7.87 -20.23
C THR A 158 13.16 7.30 -19.13
N GLN A 159 13.47 7.59 -17.87
CA GLN A 159 12.65 7.17 -16.72
C GLN A 159 11.25 7.80 -16.75
N MET A 160 11.13 9.07 -17.14
CA MET A 160 9.85 9.76 -17.28
C MET A 160 8.96 9.09 -18.34
N ARG A 161 9.54 8.73 -19.49
CA ARG A 161 8.80 8.00 -20.54
C ARG A 161 8.31 6.64 -20.05
N PHE A 162 9.15 5.93 -19.31
CA PHE A 162 8.78 4.63 -18.71
C PHE A 162 7.63 4.79 -17.69
N ALA A 163 7.75 5.73 -16.74
CA ALA A 163 6.72 5.99 -15.74
C ALA A 163 5.37 6.35 -16.38
N ASN A 164 5.37 7.23 -17.38
CA ASN A 164 4.16 7.65 -18.09
C ASN A 164 3.49 6.48 -18.84
N ARG A 165 4.26 5.53 -19.36
CA ARG A 165 3.73 4.32 -20.01
C ARG A 165 3.09 3.40 -18.99
N ALA A 166 3.76 3.15 -17.87
CA ALA A 166 3.25 2.32 -16.79
C ALA A 166 1.95 2.86 -16.20
N LEU A 167 1.86 4.17 -15.96
CA LEU A 167 0.65 4.83 -15.46
C LEU A 167 -0.52 4.72 -16.45
N LYS A 168 -0.28 4.87 -17.76
CA LYS A 168 -1.32 4.69 -18.79
C LYS A 168 -1.87 3.26 -18.86
N GLN A 169 -1.03 2.26 -18.58
CA GLN A 169 -1.46 0.86 -18.55
C GLN A 169 -2.23 0.51 -17.28
N ALA A 170 -1.91 1.17 -16.16
CA ALA A 170 -2.60 0.98 -14.87
C ALA A 170 -4.01 1.61 -14.83
N THR A 171 -4.31 2.55 -15.74
CA THR A 171 -5.63 3.16 -15.92
C THR A 171 -6.18 2.82 -17.31
N PRO A 172 -6.69 1.60 -17.55
CA PRO A 172 -7.35 1.29 -18.82
C PRO A 172 -8.68 2.03 -18.86
N GLY A 173 -8.74 3.10 -19.65
CA GLY A 173 -9.96 3.71 -20.15
C GLY A 173 -10.96 4.19 -19.09
N MET A 174 -10.86 5.45 -18.64
CA MET A 174 -12.07 6.24 -18.40
C MET A 174 -12.63 6.73 -19.73
#